data_12a87d482a006b6080be543131cb2b43
#
_entry.id   12a87d482a006b6080be543131cb2b43
#
_cell.length_a   1.000
_cell.length_b   1.000
_cell.length_c   1.000
_cell.angle_alpha   90.00
_cell.angle_beta   90.00
_cell.angle_gamma   90.00
#
_symmetry.space_group_name_H-M   'P 1'
#
loop_
_entity.id
_entity.type
_entity.pdbx_description
1 polymer ?
#
loop_
_entity_poly.entity_id
_entity_poly.type
_entity_poly.pdbx_seq_one_letter_code
_entity_poly.pdbx_strand_id
1 'polypeptide(L)'
;MCSSDLKAKIELSSSAQTEVNLPFITADKSGPKHVNMKITRAKLEALTATLIEKTIEPCKIALKDSGYTASEINEVILVGGMTRMPKVVETVKNFFGKEPNQSVNPDEVVALGAAVQAGVLQGDVKDVLLLDVTPLSLGIETLGGVFTRLIEKNTTIPTKKSQIFSTADRKSTRLNSSH
;
A
#
# COMPACT_ATOMS: atom_id res chain seq x y z
N MET A 1 -8.35 8.71 -16.00
CA MET A 1 -9.04 7.44 -15.70
C MET A 1 -10.52 7.64 -15.86
N CYS A 2 -11.19 6.83 -16.65
CA CYS A 2 -12.61 6.98 -16.92
C CYS A 2 -13.41 6.54 -15.69
N SER A 3 -14.41 7.32 -15.27
CA SER A 3 -15.23 7.00 -14.08
C SER A 3 -15.98 5.65 -14.20
N SER A 4 -16.22 5.21 -15.44
CA SER A 4 -16.85 3.92 -15.76
C SER A 4 -16.00 2.71 -15.36
N ASP A 5 -14.68 2.79 -15.50
CA ASP A 5 -13.76 1.67 -15.16
C ASP A 5 -13.73 1.46 -13.65
N LEU A 6 -13.67 2.55 -12.89
CA LEU A 6 -13.70 2.50 -11.43
C LEU A 6 -15.06 1.98 -10.93
N LYS A 7 -16.17 2.43 -11.55
CA LYS A 7 -17.50 1.95 -11.22
C LYS A 7 -17.62 0.44 -11.46
N ALA A 8 -17.19 -0.04 -12.63
CA ALA A 8 -17.20 -1.47 -12.96
C ALA A 8 -16.37 -2.29 -11.96
N LYS A 9 -15.17 -1.81 -11.59
CA LYS A 9 -14.31 -2.46 -10.57
C LYS A 9 -15.01 -2.56 -9.21
N ILE A 10 -15.68 -1.49 -8.76
CA ILE A 10 -16.40 -1.47 -7.48
C ILE A 10 -17.58 -2.46 -7.53
N GLU A 11 -18.35 -2.45 -8.60
CA GLU A 11 -19.50 -3.38 -8.77
C GLU A 11 -19.05 -4.85 -8.78
N LEU A 12 -17.89 -5.15 -9.39
CA LEU A 12 -17.34 -6.50 -9.42
C LEU A 12 -16.81 -6.99 -8.05
N SER A 13 -16.72 -6.13 -7.05
CA SER A 13 -16.44 -6.57 -5.68
C SER A 13 -17.64 -7.24 -5.01
N SER A 14 -18.85 -6.89 -5.41
CA SER A 14 -20.11 -7.47 -4.89
C SER A 14 -20.81 -8.38 -5.88
N SER A 15 -20.66 -8.12 -7.19
CA SER A 15 -21.36 -8.83 -8.27
C SER A 15 -20.40 -9.72 -9.06
N ALA A 16 -20.90 -10.83 -9.61
CA ALA A 16 -20.10 -11.74 -10.45
C ALA A 16 -19.82 -11.15 -11.86
N GLN A 17 -20.66 -10.23 -12.31
CA GLN A 17 -20.51 -9.56 -13.60
C GLN A 17 -21.10 -8.15 -13.56
N THR A 18 -20.61 -7.29 -14.43
CA THR A 18 -21.13 -5.94 -14.66
C THR A 18 -21.11 -5.59 -16.14
N GLU A 19 -21.79 -4.52 -16.50
CA GLU A 19 -21.86 -4.01 -17.86
C GLU A 19 -21.27 -2.60 -17.93
N VAL A 20 -20.29 -2.40 -18.81
CA VAL A 20 -19.73 -1.10 -19.12
C VAL A 20 -20.42 -0.58 -20.37
N ASN A 21 -21.22 0.47 -20.23
CA ASN A 21 -21.92 1.13 -21.33
C ASN A 21 -21.35 2.56 -21.48
N LEU A 22 -20.72 2.81 -22.62
CA LEU A 22 -20.19 4.11 -23.00
C LEU A 22 -20.86 4.56 -24.29
N PRO A 23 -21.92 5.38 -24.19
CA PRO A 23 -22.64 5.87 -25.36
C PRO A 23 -21.83 6.97 -26.09
N PHE A 24 -22.03 7.10 -27.38
CA PHE A 24 -21.53 8.19 -28.22
C PHE A 24 -19.99 8.36 -28.21
N ILE A 25 -19.23 7.24 -28.28
CA ILE A 25 -17.76 7.30 -28.31
C ILE A 25 -17.25 7.96 -29.59
N THR A 26 -17.89 7.62 -30.73
CA THR A 26 -17.59 8.20 -32.04
C THR A 26 -18.82 8.11 -32.94
N ALA A 27 -18.76 8.76 -34.09
CA ALA A 27 -19.76 8.64 -35.14
C ALA A 27 -19.07 8.41 -36.48
N ASP A 28 -19.66 7.57 -37.28
CA ASP A 28 -19.28 7.36 -38.69
C ASP A 28 -20.48 7.53 -39.63
N LYS A 29 -20.30 7.18 -40.90
CA LYS A 29 -21.38 7.28 -41.91
C LYS A 29 -22.60 6.42 -41.57
N SER A 30 -22.46 5.44 -40.67
CA SER A 30 -23.56 4.57 -40.24
C SER A 30 -24.27 5.09 -38.96
N GLY A 31 -23.80 6.22 -38.39
CA GLY A 31 -24.37 6.83 -37.19
C GLY A 31 -23.44 6.74 -35.96
N PRO A 32 -23.99 7.09 -34.79
CA PRO A 32 -23.24 7.06 -33.55
C PRO A 32 -22.81 5.64 -33.13
N LYS A 33 -21.63 5.51 -32.59
CA LYS A 33 -21.07 4.25 -32.08
C LYS A 33 -21.02 4.29 -30.55
N HIS A 34 -21.33 3.16 -29.94
CA HIS A 34 -21.35 2.95 -28.51
C HIS A 34 -20.47 1.77 -28.16
N VAL A 35 -19.86 1.77 -26.99
CA VAL A 35 -19.26 0.56 -26.41
C VAL A 35 -20.20 0.01 -25.35
N ASN A 36 -20.61 -1.21 -25.55
CA ASN A 36 -21.32 -1.99 -24.55
C ASN A 36 -20.55 -3.30 -24.34
N MET A 37 -20.03 -3.50 -23.13
CA MET A 37 -19.17 -4.63 -22.81
C MET A 37 -19.54 -5.22 -21.46
N LYS A 38 -19.74 -6.53 -21.43
CA LYS A 38 -19.88 -7.28 -20.18
C LYS A 38 -18.51 -7.71 -19.67
N ILE A 39 -18.26 -7.46 -18.39
CA ILE A 39 -17.03 -7.85 -17.69
C ILE A 39 -17.43 -8.72 -16.50
N THR A 40 -16.74 -9.83 -16.34
CA THR A 40 -16.91 -10.73 -15.17
C THR A 40 -15.83 -10.47 -14.14
N ARG A 41 -16.13 -10.77 -12.87
CA ARG A 41 -15.15 -10.76 -11.78
C ARG A 41 -13.95 -11.65 -12.12
N ALA A 42 -14.18 -12.86 -12.60
CA ALA A 42 -13.10 -13.78 -12.99
C ALA A 42 -12.16 -13.18 -14.05
N LYS A 43 -12.70 -12.41 -15.01
CA LYS A 43 -11.87 -11.73 -16.01
C LYS A 43 -11.01 -10.63 -15.38
N LEU A 44 -11.58 -9.84 -14.48
CA LEU A 44 -10.84 -8.81 -13.74
C LEU A 44 -9.73 -9.44 -12.89
N GLU A 45 -10.04 -10.49 -12.15
CA GLU A 45 -9.08 -11.22 -11.31
C GLU A 45 -7.94 -11.81 -12.15
N ALA A 46 -8.24 -12.40 -13.30
CA ALA A 46 -7.22 -12.91 -14.22
C ALA A 46 -6.30 -11.81 -14.75
N LEU A 47 -6.84 -10.64 -15.08
CA LEU A 47 -6.05 -9.49 -15.57
C LEU A 47 -5.17 -8.86 -14.47
N THR A 48 -5.56 -8.98 -13.22
CA THR A 48 -4.85 -8.37 -12.08
C THR A 48 -4.06 -9.36 -11.24
N ALA A 49 -4.08 -10.65 -11.58
CA ALA A 49 -3.47 -11.73 -10.79
C ALA A 49 -2.01 -11.44 -10.41
N THR A 50 -1.18 -11.07 -11.39
CA THR A 50 0.23 -10.74 -11.16
C THR A 50 0.46 -9.54 -10.26
N LEU A 51 -0.46 -8.57 -10.25
CA LEU A 51 -0.38 -7.42 -9.34
C LEU A 51 -0.71 -7.84 -7.92
N ILE A 52 -1.72 -8.70 -7.76
CA ILE A 52 -2.12 -9.22 -6.45
C ILE A 52 -1.02 -10.11 -5.87
N GLU A 53 -0.45 -11.01 -6.66
CA GLU A 53 0.66 -11.87 -6.24
C GLU A 53 1.88 -11.07 -5.75
N LYS A 54 2.22 -9.97 -6.42
CA LYS A 54 3.30 -9.08 -6.00
C LYS A 54 3.10 -8.45 -4.62
N THR A 55 1.88 -8.37 -4.11
CA THR A 55 1.61 -7.84 -2.77
C THR A 55 2.06 -8.77 -1.64
N ILE A 56 2.24 -10.05 -1.95
CA ILE A 56 2.68 -11.05 -0.96
C ILE A 56 4.17 -10.93 -0.66
N GLU A 57 4.98 -10.45 -1.58
CA GLU A 57 6.42 -10.35 -1.39
C GLU A 57 6.81 -9.39 -0.24
N PRO A 58 6.24 -8.17 -0.13
CA PRO A 58 6.42 -7.32 1.06
C PRO A 58 5.99 -7.99 2.36
N CYS A 59 4.92 -8.80 2.35
CA CYS A 59 4.48 -9.53 3.55
C CYS A 59 5.53 -10.55 4.00
N LYS A 60 6.13 -11.29 3.05
CA LYS A 60 7.22 -12.24 3.35
C LYS A 60 8.44 -11.52 3.93
N ILE A 61 8.82 -10.39 3.37
CA ILE A 61 9.94 -9.58 3.86
C ILE A 61 9.67 -9.11 5.28
N ALA A 62 8.47 -8.59 5.56
CA ALA A 62 8.08 -8.13 6.88
C ALA A 62 8.11 -9.26 7.92
N LEU A 63 7.58 -10.44 7.59
CA LEU A 63 7.65 -11.61 8.46
C LEU A 63 9.10 -12.03 8.72
N LYS A 64 9.93 -12.08 7.68
CA LYS A 64 11.35 -12.40 7.82
C LYS A 64 12.09 -11.38 8.71
N ASP A 65 11.85 -10.10 8.52
CA ASP A 65 12.50 -9.03 9.29
C ASP A 65 12.03 -9.02 10.76
N SER A 66 10.78 -9.38 11.02
CA SER A 66 10.24 -9.48 12.38
C SER A 66 10.64 -10.75 13.13
N GLY A 67 11.07 -11.78 12.41
CA GLY A 67 11.38 -13.10 12.98
C GLY A 67 10.16 -13.95 13.31
N TYR A 68 8.94 -13.48 12.99
CA TYR A 68 7.69 -14.24 13.19
C TYR A 68 7.33 -15.06 11.97
N THR A 69 6.65 -16.15 12.20
CA THR A 69 5.97 -16.96 11.16
C THR A 69 4.55 -16.44 10.94
N ALA A 70 3.95 -16.77 9.79
CA ALA A 70 2.57 -16.38 9.50
C ALA A 70 1.56 -16.93 10.52
N SER A 71 1.83 -18.09 11.12
CA SER A 71 0.99 -18.72 12.14
C SER A 71 1.02 -18.00 13.49
N GLU A 72 2.12 -17.31 13.81
CA GLU A 72 2.30 -16.57 15.05
C GLU A 72 1.66 -15.18 15.01
N ILE A 73 1.26 -14.69 13.83
CA ILE A 73 0.52 -13.44 13.69
C ILE A 73 -0.87 -13.62 14.32
N ASN A 74 -1.19 -12.84 15.32
CA ASN A 74 -2.45 -12.96 16.04
C ASN A 74 -3.63 -12.52 15.18
N GLU A 75 -3.50 -11.40 14.49
CA GLU A 75 -4.57 -10.80 13.71
C GLU A 75 -4.03 -10.15 12.44
N VAL A 76 -4.79 -10.24 11.36
CA VAL A 76 -4.51 -9.62 10.06
C VAL A 76 -5.62 -8.63 9.77
N ILE A 77 -5.29 -7.34 9.69
CA ILE A 77 -6.24 -6.26 9.43
C ILE A 77 -5.99 -5.73 8.02
N LEU A 78 -7.05 -5.65 7.22
CA LEU A 78 -6.99 -5.12 5.87
C LEU A 78 -7.32 -3.62 5.87
N VAL A 79 -6.46 -2.83 5.24
CA VAL A 79 -6.56 -1.36 5.14
C VAL A 79 -6.51 -0.91 3.69
N GLY A 80 -7.23 0.17 3.38
CA GLY A 80 -7.31 0.76 2.05
C GLY A 80 -8.38 0.14 1.17
N GLY A 81 -8.95 0.94 0.26
CA GLY A 81 -10.10 0.56 -0.57
C GLY A 81 -9.84 -0.64 -1.50
N MET A 82 -8.58 -0.91 -1.90
CA MET A 82 -8.25 -2.08 -2.71
C MET A 82 -8.46 -3.41 -1.98
N THR A 83 -8.42 -3.42 -0.66
CA THR A 83 -8.67 -4.64 0.14
C THR A 83 -10.12 -5.09 0.13
N ARG A 84 -11.02 -4.29 -0.44
CA ARG A 84 -12.42 -4.69 -0.70
C ARG A 84 -12.54 -5.70 -1.85
N MET A 85 -11.49 -5.87 -2.65
CA MET A 85 -11.48 -6.83 -3.75
C MET A 85 -11.43 -8.27 -3.21
N PRO A 86 -12.39 -9.15 -3.58
CA PRO A 86 -12.47 -10.51 -3.03
C PRO A 86 -11.18 -11.32 -3.21
N LYS A 87 -10.53 -11.17 -4.36
CA LYS A 87 -9.28 -11.89 -4.64
C LYS A 87 -8.12 -11.46 -3.75
N VAL A 88 -8.08 -10.21 -3.33
CA VAL A 88 -7.08 -9.72 -2.35
C VAL A 88 -7.31 -10.38 -0.99
N VAL A 89 -8.56 -10.39 -0.52
CA VAL A 89 -8.95 -11.02 0.75
C VAL A 89 -8.59 -12.51 0.75
N GLU A 90 -8.96 -13.23 -0.32
CA GLU A 90 -8.64 -14.64 -0.50
C GLU A 90 -7.12 -14.92 -0.48
N THR A 91 -6.36 -14.10 -1.21
CA THR A 91 -4.90 -14.24 -1.29
C THR A 91 -4.23 -14.04 0.07
N VAL A 92 -4.66 -13.02 0.83
CA VAL A 92 -4.16 -12.75 2.18
C VAL A 92 -4.56 -13.87 3.14
N LYS A 93 -5.82 -14.32 3.09
CA LYS A 93 -6.29 -15.46 3.87
C LYS A 93 -5.45 -16.71 3.63
N ASN A 94 -5.18 -17.05 2.37
CA ASN A 94 -4.38 -18.20 2.01
C ASN A 94 -2.92 -18.07 2.48
N PHE A 95 -2.36 -16.86 2.43
CA PHE A 95 -0.99 -16.61 2.85
C PHE A 95 -0.80 -16.72 4.38
N PHE A 96 -1.70 -16.12 5.16
CA PHE A 96 -1.61 -16.14 6.63
C PHE A 96 -2.32 -17.35 7.27
N GLY A 97 -3.11 -18.10 6.51
CA GLY A 97 -3.90 -19.21 7.04
C GLY A 97 -5.05 -18.78 7.98
N LYS A 98 -5.41 -17.50 7.97
CA LYS A 98 -6.42 -16.89 8.87
C LYS A 98 -7.36 -16.00 8.08
N GLU A 99 -8.60 -15.91 8.57
CA GLU A 99 -9.55 -14.92 8.05
C GLU A 99 -9.10 -13.50 8.43
N PRO A 100 -8.91 -12.59 7.46
CA PRO A 100 -8.59 -11.21 7.78
C PRO A 100 -9.72 -10.52 8.54
N ASN A 101 -9.37 -9.70 9.52
CA ASN A 101 -10.34 -8.89 10.25
C ASN A 101 -10.88 -7.78 9.34
N GLN A 102 -12.21 -7.72 9.25
CA GLN A 102 -12.95 -6.74 8.47
C GLN A 102 -13.87 -5.87 9.34
N SER A 103 -13.66 -5.87 10.68
CA SER A 103 -14.48 -5.11 11.62
C SER A 103 -14.25 -3.60 11.53
N VAL A 104 -13.13 -3.18 10.95
CA VAL A 104 -12.79 -1.76 10.76
C VAL A 104 -13.08 -1.32 9.32
N ASN A 105 -13.51 -0.07 9.15
CA ASN A 105 -13.66 0.51 7.82
C ASN A 105 -12.28 0.71 7.19
N PRO A 106 -11.94 0.00 6.09
CA PRO A 106 -10.61 0.07 5.49
C PRO A 106 -10.26 1.44 4.89
N ASP A 107 -11.23 2.31 4.66
CA ASP A 107 -11.02 3.65 4.12
C ASP A 107 -10.74 4.69 5.22
N GLU A 108 -11.17 4.45 6.44
CA GLU A 108 -11.12 5.41 7.57
C GLU A 108 -10.14 5.01 8.67
N VAL A 109 -9.78 3.73 8.76
CA VAL A 109 -9.00 3.19 9.88
C VAL A 109 -7.64 3.87 10.05
N VAL A 110 -7.01 4.35 8.97
CA VAL A 110 -5.73 5.08 9.04
C VAL A 110 -5.91 6.42 9.75
N ALA A 111 -6.99 7.14 9.43
CA ALA A 111 -7.31 8.40 10.09
C ALA A 111 -7.64 8.20 11.59
N LEU A 112 -8.37 7.13 11.92
CA LEU A 112 -8.64 6.75 13.31
C LEU A 112 -7.35 6.42 14.06
N GLY A 113 -6.44 5.64 13.45
CA GLY A 113 -5.13 5.33 14.03
C GLY A 113 -4.28 6.58 14.26
N ALA A 114 -4.28 7.52 13.32
CA ALA A 114 -3.59 8.80 13.47
C ALA A 114 -4.18 9.63 14.63
N ALA A 115 -5.49 9.63 14.80
CA ALA A 115 -6.14 10.33 15.91
C ALA A 115 -5.78 9.70 17.28
N VAL A 116 -5.76 8.37 17.37
CA VAL A 116 -5.32 7.66 18.57
C VAL A 116 -3.86 8.00 18.89
N GLN A 117 -2.98 7.98 17.89
CA GLN A 117 -1.57 8.32 18.07
C GLN A 117 -1.37 9.78 18.51
N ALA A 118 -2.17 10.71 18.00
CA ALA A 118 -2.17 12.09 18.47
C ALA A 118 -2.57 12.18 19.96
N GLY A 119 -3.59 11.44 20.39
CA GLY A 119 -3.98 11.34 21.79
C GLY A 119 -2.89 10.75 22.69
N VAL A 120 -2.15 9.76 22.20
CA VAL A 120 -0.98 9.21 22.91
C VAL A 120 0.12 10.28 23.07
N LEU A 121 0.42 11.03 22.03
CA LEU A 121 1.42 12.11 22.08
C LEU A 121 1.04 13.28 22.98
N GLN A 122 -0.26 13.57 23.10
CA GLN A 122 -0.80 14.59 24.02
C GLN A 122 -0.90 14.09 25.48
N GLY A 123 -0.80 12.78 25.69
CA GLY A 123 -0.91 12.16 27.01
C GLY A 123 -2.34 11.84 27.45
N ASP A 124 -3.32 11.99 26.56
CA ASP A 124 -4.74 11.68 26.81
C ASP A 124 -4.99 10.17 26.80
N VAL A 125 -4.24 9.44 25.96
CA VAL A 125 -4.30 7.98 25.86
C VAL A 125 -3.00 7.39 26.41
N LYS A 126 -3.10 6.57 27.45
CA LYS A 126 -1.93 6.02 28.19
C LYS A 126 -1.76 4.52 28.01
N ASP A 127 -2.78 3.82 27.56
CA ASP A 127 -2.81 2.35 27.54
C ASP A 127 -2.38 1.76 26.18
N VAL A 128 -1.95 2.62 25.24
CA VAL A 128 -1.50 2.21 23.90
C VAL A 128 -0.05 2.64 23.72
N LEU A 129 0.82 1.68 23.42
CA LEU A 129 2.19 1.91 23.02
C LEU A 129 2.36 1.48 21.56
N LEU A 130 2.62 2.43 20.69
CA LEU A 130 3.04 2.17 19.30
C LEU A 130 4.49 2.62 19.13
N LEU A 131 5.36 1.70 18.81
CA LEU A 131 6.73 1.96 18.37
C LEU A 131 6.80 1.66 16.88
N ASP A 132 7.10 2.69 16.12
CA ASP A 132 7.29 2.58 14.68
C ASP A 132 8.78 2.46 14.34
N VAL A 133 9.09 2.03 13.13
CA VAL A 133 10.46 1.83 12.66
C VAL A 133 10.67 2.46 11.29
N THR A 134 11.92 2.78 10.98
CA THR A 134 12.29 3.22 9.63
C THR A 134 12.15 2.04 8.65
N PRO A 135 11.33 2.13 7.59
CA PRO A 135 11.15 1.03 6.63
C PRO A 135 12.37 0.80 5.74
N LEU A 136 13.19 1.84 5.57
CA LEU A 136 14.40 1.84 4.76
C LEU A 136 15.57 2.44 5.54
N SER A 137 16.78 2.07 5.16
CA SER A 137 17.97 2.76 5.67
C SER A 137 18.04 4.18 5.12
N LEU A 138 18.33 5.15 5.99
CA LEU A 138 18.47 6.56 5.63
C LEU A 138 19.94 6.92 5.62
N GLY A 139 20.35 7.70 4.64
CA GLY A 139 21.75 8.11 4.49
C GLY A 139 21.90 9.21 3.46
N ILE A 140 23.12 9.50 3.10
CA ILE A 140 23.47 10.46 2.06
C ILE A 140 24.38 9.83 1.01
N GLU A 141 24.23 10.28 -0.21
CA GLU A 141 25.16 9.94 -1.29
C GLU A 141 26.44 10.77 -1.11
N THR A 142 27.57 10.09 -1.08
CA THR A 142 28.90 10.68 -0.95
C THR A 142 29.67 10.59 -2.27
N LEU A 143 30.88 11.15 -2.31
CA LEU A 143 31.72 11.17 -3.50
C LEU A 143 31.86 9.77 -4.13
N GLY A 144 31.66 9.69 -5.45
CA GLY A 144 31.72 8.44 -6.19
C GLY A 144 30.41 7.65 -6.21
N GLY A 145 29.28 8.25 -5.83
CA GLY A 145 27.95 7.58 -5.84
C GLY A 145 27.78 6.58 -4.69
N VAL A 146 28.61 6.65 -3.66
CA VAL A 146 28.55 5.75 -2.51
C VAL A 146 27.47 6.21 -1.54
N PHE A 147 26.47 5.35 -1.28
CA PHE A 147 25.46 5.61 -0.25
C PHE A 147 26.02 5.38 1.15
N THR A 148 26.26 6.46 1.89
CA THR A 148 26.73 6.41 3.27
C THR A 148 25.52 6.39 4.21
N ARG A 149 25.29 5.24 4.82
CA ARG A 149 24.14 4.97 5.68
C ARG A 149 24.34 5.61 7.05
N LEU A 150 23.34 6.37 7.51
CA LEU A 150 23.34 7.02 8.83
C LEU A 150 22.40 6.32 9.81
N ILE A 151 21.24 5.92 9.35
CA ILE A 151 20.21 5.22 10.13
C ILE A 151 19.89 3.93 9.38
N GLU A 152 19.99 2.81 10.07
CA GLU A 152 19.66 1.49 9.51
C GLU A 152 18.14 1.33 9.39
N LYS A 153 17.69 0.54 8.39
CA LYS A 153 16.30 0.09 8.33
C LYS A 153 15.94 -0.63 9.63
N ASN A 154 14.67 -0.60 9.98
CA ASN A 154 14.12 -1.20 11.21
C ASN A 154 14.64 -0.53 12.51
N THR A 155 15.21 0.67 12.42
CA THR A 155 15.54 1.47 13.62
C THR A 155 14.26 2.09 14.17
N THR A 156 14.00 1.89 15.46
CA THR A 156 12.84 2.48 16.15
C THR A 156 12.87 4.00 16.11
N ILE A 157 11.73 4.62 15.84
CA ILE A 157 11.58 6.06 15.85
C ILE A 157 10.81 6.52 17.13
N PRO A 158 11.11 7.74 17.64
CA PRO A 158 11.97 8.76 17.07
C PRO A 158 13.48 8.43 17.21
N THR A 159 14.26 8.75 16.17
CA THR A 159 15.72 8.57 16.16
C THR A 159 16.41 9.77 15.54
N LYS A 160 17.67 10.00 15.92
CA LYS A 160 18.49 11.09 15.39
C LYS A 160 19.91 10.61 15.21
N LYS A 161 20.47 10.85 14.03
CA LYS A 161 21.91 10.67 13.75
C LYS A 161 22.47 11.91 13.07
N SER A 162 23.68 12.26 13.43
CA SER A 162 24.42 13.35 12.79
C SER A 162 25.85 12.88 12.51
N GLN A 163 26.37 13.27 11.36
CA GLN A 163 27.74 13.01 10.94
C GLN A 163 28.22 14.22 10.14
N ILE A 164 29.51 14.54 10.29
CA ILE A 164 30.12 15.65 9.57
C ILE A 164 30.58 15.14 8.21
N PHE A 165 30.19 15.83 7.16
CA PHE A 165 30.61 15.58 5.78
C PHE A 165 31.23 16.84 5.22
N SER A 166 32.24 16.67 4.36
CA SER A 166 32.80 17.78 3.56
C SER A 166 32.27 17.72 2.15
N THR A 167 32.06 18.85 1.53
CA THR A 167 31.67 18.96 0.12
C THR A 167 32.89 18.81 -0.79
N ALA A 168 32.72 18.10 -1.91
CA ALA A 168 33.75 18.00 -2.94
C ALA A 168 33.94 19.29 -3.73
N ASP A 169 32.92 20.15 -3.79
CA ASP A 169 32.94 21.45 -4.44
C ASP A 169 32.31 22.53 -3.54
N ARG A 170 32.94 23.69 -3.48
CA ARG A 170 32.45 24.85 -2.72
C ARG A 170 31.19 25.50 -3.30
N LYS A 171 30.84 25.21 -4.56
CA LYS A 171 29.78 25.94 -5.30
C LYS A 171 28.41 25.24 -5.33
N SER A 172 28.31 23.97 -4.97
CA SER A 172 27.02 23.28 -4.96
C SER A 172 26.91 22.25 -3.86
N THR A 173 26.13 22.55 -2.84
CA THR A 173 25.69 21.54 -1.86
C THR A 173 24.30 21.07 -2.28
N ARG A 174 24.18 19.93 -2.94
CA ARG A 174 22.90 19.24 -3.13
C ARG A 174 22.78 18.14 -2.10
N LEU A 175 21.85 18.30 -1.18
CA LEU A 175 21.37 17.21 -0.33
C LEU A 175 20.32 16.43 -1.15
N ASN A 176 20.72 15.29 -1.66
CA ASN A 176 19.77 14.31 -2.20
C ASN A 176 19.45 13.33 -1.07
N SER A 177 18.28 13.46 -0.46
CA SER A 177 17.70 12.39 0.33
C SER A 177 17.03 11.42 -0.65
N SER A 178 17.61 10.26 -0.86
CA SER A 178 16.92 9.16 -1.54
C SER A 178 16.04 8.44 -0.54
N HIS A 179 14.75 8.40 -0.86
CA HIS A 179 13.74 7.62 -0.15
C HIS A 179 13.85 6.14 -0.47
#